data_96d1028d138b4f69f53eca475269a07f
#
_entry.id   96d1028d138b4f69f53eca475269a07f
#
_cell.length_a   1.000
_cell.length_b   1.000
_cell.length_c   1.000
_cell.angle_alpha   90.00
_cell.angle_beta   90.00
_cell.angle_gamma   90.00
#
_symmetry.space_group_name_H-M   'P 1'
#
loop_
_entity.id
_entity.type
_entity.pdbx_description
1 polymer ?
#
loop_
_entity_poly.entity_id
_entity_poly.type
_entity_poly.pdbx_seq_one_letter_code
_entity_poly.pdbx_strand_id
1 'polypeptide(L)'
;MTRFLAALLVLLAALGPSTAGAGFRSPESLIRNVYAYYGDRSSELSSGLPHDPATARQFFDPSLQAAWISQKNEPYDFLVQSSAWKIGAVAISILRRQYDKTYVTAAFTNNGRAVALNFILVNGRDGWVISDVESPHDSLRMFLAQYRN
;
A
#
# COMPACT_ATOMS: atom_id res chain seq x y z
N MET A 1 13.04 63.86 2.12
CA MET A 1 12.51 62.78 2.96
C MET A 1 11.93 61.72 2.06
N THR A 2 12.71 60.76 1.79
CA THR A 2 12.31 59.64 0.95
C THR A 2 11.77 58.53 1.84
N ARG A 3 10.51 58.27 1.73
CA ARG A 3 9.90 57.12 2.34
C ARG A 3 10.00 55.95 1.38
N PHE A 4 10.89 55.06 1.67
CA PHE A 4 10.92 53.76 0.99
C PHE A 4 9.86 52.89 1.60
N LEU A 5 8.75 52.75 0.94
CA LEU A 5 7.84 51.63 1.17
C LEU A 5 8.48 50.41 0.55
N ALA A 6 9.13 49.65 1.38
CA ALA A 6 9.47 48.29 1.01
C ALA A 6 8.16 47.49 0.93
N ALA A 7 7.65 47.35 -0.25
CA ALA A 7 6.63 46.36 -0.51
C ALA A 7 7.25 45.00 -0.30
N LEU A 8 7.04 44.44 0.87
CA LEU A 8 7.35 43.05 1.13
C LEU A 8 6.35 42.21 0.31
N LEU A 9 6.76 41.85 -0.87
CA LEU A 9 6.04 40.88 -1.66
C LEU A 9 6.21 39.55 -0.93
N VAL A 10 5.30 39.23 -0.06
CA VAL A 10 5.18 37.85 0.46
C VAL A 10 4.71 37.03 -0.70
N LEU A 11 5.66 36.45 -1.38
CA LEU A 11 5.40 35.37 -2.31
C LEU A 11 4.93 34.20 -1.47
N LEU A 12 3.63 34.13 -1.22
CA LEU A 12 3.01 32.88 -0.81
C LEU A 12 3.19 31.95 -2.01
N ALA A 13 4.27 31.19 -1.98
CA ALA A 13 4.32 29.98 -2.75
C ALA A 13 3.17 29.13 -2.20
N ALA A 14 2.05 29.19 -2.88
CA ALA A 14 1.01 28.21 -2.69
C ALA A 14 1.66 26.89 -3.07
N LEU A 15 2.18 26.17 -2.09
CA LEU A 15 2.36 24.75 -2.18
C LEU A 15 0.96 24.23 -2.40
N GLY A 16 0.58 24.08 -3.67
CA GLY A 16 -0.63 23.40 -4.01
C GLY A 16 -0.62 22.07 -3.29
N PRO A 17 -1.76 21.60 -2.75
CA PRO A 17 -1.82 20.27 -2.15
C PRO A 17 -1.17 19.32 -3.15
N SER A 18 -0.24 18.53 -2.68
CA SER A 18 0.35 17.48 -3.50
C SER A 18 -0.81 16.72 -4.10
N THR A 19 -0.95 16.84 -5.40
CA THR A 19 -2.06 16.29 -6.14
C THR A 19 -2.21 14.82 -5.77
N ALA A 20 -3.46 14.39 -5.62
CA ALA A 20 -3.81 12.99 -5.54
C ALA A 20 -3.01 12.20 -6.58
N GLY A 21 -2.08 11.35 -6.14
CA GLY A 21 -1.12 10.67 -7.02
C GLY A 21 0.30 10.70 -6.52
N ALA A 22 0.59 11.43 -5.42
CA ALA A 22 1.84 11.27 -4.72
C ALA A 22 1.85 9.88 -4.08
N GLY A 23 2.50 8.94 -4.76
CA GLY A 23 2.71 7.60 -4.28
C GLY A 23 3.69 7.55 -3.10
N PHE A 24 3.95 6.35 -2.64
CA PHE A 24 4.85 6.14 -1.51
C PHE A 24 6.31 6.34 -1.93
N ARG A 25 7.07 7.00 -1.07
CA ARG A 25 8.47 7.35 -1.33
C ARG A 25 9.44 6.22 -1.04
N SER A 26 9.00 5.22 -0.30
CA SER A 26 9.83 4.07 0.06
C SER A 26 9.01 2.79 0.09
N PRO A 27 9.66 1.63 -0.11
CA PRO A 27 9.02 0.34 0.09
C PRO A 27 8.40 0.17 1.48
N GLU A 28 9.09 0.59 2.51
CA GLU A 28 8.61 0.48 3.90
C GLU A 28 7.34 1.32 4.12
N SER A 29 7.31 2.53 3.59
CA SER A 29 6.15 3.42 3.71
C SER A 29 4.93 2.81 3.04
N LEU A 30 5.10 2.22 1.86
CA LEU A 30 4.03 1.53 1.15
C LEU A 30 3.44 0.40 2.01
N ILE A 31 4.27 -0.48 2.53
CA ILE A 31 3.83 -1.64 3.33
C ILE A 31 3.14 -1.19 4.62
N ARG A 32 3.69 -0.20 5.32
CA ARG A 32 3.07 0.34 6.54
C ARG A 32 1.68 0.92 6.26
N ASN A 33 1.52 1.59 5.14
CA ASN A 33 0.22 2.14 4.75
C ASN A 33 -0.79 1.05 4.36
N VAL A 34 -0.35 -0.04 3.75
CA VAL A 34 -1.21 -1.21 3.51
C VAL A 34 -1.79 -1.71 4.84
N TYR A 35 -0.93 -2.00 5.80
CA TYR A 35 -1.36 -2.62 7.06
C TYR A 35 -2.04 -1.66 8.03
N ALA A 36 -1.96 -0.36 7.80
CA ALA A 36 -2.77 0.62 8.52
C ALA A 36 -4.28 0.39 8.33
N TYR A 37 -4.69 -0.16 7.20
CA TYR A 37 -6.09 -0.51 6.94
C TYR A 37 -6.57 -1.78 7.66
N TYR A 38 -5.67 -2.55 8.22
CA TYR A 38 -6.00 -3.77 8.96
C TYR A 38 -6.06 -3.55 10.47
N GLY A 39 -5.79 -2.35 10.88
CA GLY A 39 -5.86 -1.92 12.25
C GLY A 39 -4.68 -2.37 13.08
N ASP A 40 -4.20 -1.41 13.80
CA ASP A 40 -3.46 -1.59 15.01
C ASP A 40 -4.49 -1.86 16.12
N ARG A 41 -4.50 -3.12 16.59
CA ARG A 41 -5.06 -3.63 17.88
C ARG A 41 -6.25 -2.92 18.57
N SER A 42 -6.77 -1.81 18.12
CA SER A 42 -7.88 -1.11 18.79
C SER A 42 -8.84 -0.42 17.85
N SER A 43 -8.62 -0.55 16.55
CA SER A 43 -9.43 0.14 15.56
C SER A 43 -10.65 -0.71 15.20
N GLU A 44 -11.81 -0.32 15.70
CA GLU A 44 -13.10 -0.79 15.20
C GLU A 44 -13.32 -0.46 13.72
N LEU A 45 -12.37 0.28 13.10
CA LEU A 45 -12.43 0.77 11.74
C LEU A 45 -11.55 0.01 10.75
N SER A 46 -10.96 -1.11 11.14
CA SER A 46 -10.12 -1.90 10.25
C SER A 46 -10.99 -2.74 9.31
N SER A 47 -11.38 -2.16 8.20
CA SER A 47 -12.17 -2.81 7.16
C SER A 47 -11.32 -3.52 6.09
N GLY A 48 -10.01 -3.51 6.24
CA GLY A 48 -9.07 -3.97 5.22
C GLY A 48 -8.83 -2.92 4.13
N LEU A 49 -7.92 -3.23 3.22
CA LEU A 49 -7.59 -2.32 2.12
C LEU A 49 -8.79 -2.20 1.17
N PRO A 50 -9.31 -0.98 0.92
CA PRO A 50 -10.49 -0.80 0.08
C PRO A 50 -10.28 -1.26 -1.36
N HIS A 51 -11.36 -1.70 -2.00
CA HIS A 51 -11.36 -2.19 -3.38
C HIS A 51 -11.83 -1.12 -4.39
N ASP A 52 -11.72 0.14 -4.05
CA ASP A 52 -12.10 1.24 -4.93
C ASP A 52 -10.98 1.65 -5.89
N PRO A 53 -11.30 2.34 -7.00
CA PRO A 53 -10.30 2.75 -7.99
C PRO A 53 -9.20 3.65 -7.45
N ALA A 54 -9.51 4.56 -6.55
CA ALA A 54 -8.53 5.50 -5.99
C ALA A 54 -7.49 4.77 -5.14
N THR A 55 -7.94 3.85 -4.28
CA THR A 55 -7.05 3.00 -3.47
C THR A 55 -6.20 2.08 -4.34
N ALA A 56 -6.82 1.43 -5.33
CA ALA A 56 -6.10 0.55 -6.25
C ALA A 56 -4.98 1.28 -6.99
N ARG A 57 -5.24 2.49 -7.43
CA ARG A 57 -4.26 3.32 -8.12
C ARG A 57 -3.09 3.72 -7.22
N GLN A 58 -3.37 3.97 -5.96
CA GLN A 58 -2.36 4.37 -4.99
C GLN A 58 -1.41 3.23 -4.62
N PHE A 59 -1.92 2.00 -4.49
CA PHE A 59 -1.18 0.87 -3.93
C PHE A 59 -0.65 -0.12 -4.96
N PHE A 60 -1.29 -0.26 -6.10
CA PHE A 60 -1.00 -1.32 -7.07
C PHE A 60 -0.51 -0.80 -8.41
N ASP A 61 0.33 -1.58 -9.08
CA ASP A 61 0.70 -1.27 -10.45
C ASP A 61 -0.52 -1.36 -11.39
N PRO A 62 -0.45 -0.74 -12.57
CA PRO A 62 -1.61 -0.70 -13.47
C PRO A 62 -2.21 -2.06 -13.82
N SER A 63 -1.36 -3.09 -13.96
CA SER A 63 -1.81 -4.43 -14.35
C SER A 63 -2.59 -5.15 -13.26
N LEU A 64 -2.43 -4.73 -12.01
CA LEU A 64 -3.08 -5.36 -10.86
C LEU A 64 -4.33 -4.61 -10.40
N GLN A 65 -4.46 -3.35 -10.75
CA GLN A 65 -5.56 -2.48 -10.28
C GLN A 65 -6.93 -3.01 -10.63
N ALA A 66 -7.15 -3.40 -11.88
CA ALA A 66 -8.46 -3.89 -12.33
C ALA A 66 -8.84 -5.18 -11.60
N ALA A 67 -7.90 -6.08 -11.40
CA ALA A 67 -8.13 -7.32 -10.67
C ALA A 67 -8.45 -7.06 -9.19
N TRP A 68 -7.76 -6.10 -8.56
CA TRP A 68 -8.03 -5.72 -7.18
C TRP A 68 -9.45 -5.15 -7.00
N ILE A 69 -9.88 -4.27 -7.89
CA ILE A 69 -11.21 -3.64 -7.85
C ILE A 69 -12.32 -4.66 -8.07
N SER A 70 -12.11 -5.63 -8.95
CA SER A 70 -13.14 -6.59 -9.38
C SER A 70 -13.22 -7.85 -8.53
N GLN A 71 -12.60 -7.88 -7.36
CA GLN A 71 -12.71 -9.00 -6.45
C GLN A 71 -14.16 -9.29 -6.08
N LYS A 72 -14.52 -10.57 -6.10
CA LYS A 72 -15.84 -11.03 -5.75
C LYS A 72 -15.82 -12.41 -5.13
N ASN A 73 -16.54 -12.56 -4.01
CA ASN A 73 -16.69 -13.84 -3.31
C ASN A 73 -15.35 -14.45 -2.87
N GLU A 74 -14.35 -13.61 -2.62
CA GLU A 74 -13.09 -14.08 -2.05
C GLU A 74 -13.31 -14.69 -0.66
N PRO A 75 -12.73 -15.87 -0.37
CA PRO A 75 -12.95 -16.56 0.89
C PRO A 75 -12.21 -15.91 2.07
N TYR A 76 -11.21 -15.10 1.80
CA TYR A 76 -10.40 -14.38 2.80
C TYR A 76 -9.71 -13.19 2.15
N ASP A 77 -9.18 -12.31 2.99
CA ASP A 77 -8.31 -11.23 2.52
C ASP A 77 -6.88 -11.75 2.38
N PHE A 78 -6.34 -11.69 1.18
CA PHE A 78 -5.01 -12.20 0.86
C PHE A 78 -3.90 -11.52 1.67
N LEU A 79 -4.04 -10.24 1.98
CA LEU A 79 -3.00 -9.45 2.64
C LEU A 79 -2.86 -9.77 4.13
N VAL A 80 -3.81 -10.47 4.71
CA VAL A 80 -3.75 -10.99 6.09
C VAL A 80 -3.97 -12.49 6.19
N GLN A 81 -4.20 -13.15 5.06
CA GLN A 81 -4.39 -14.61 4.94
C GLN A 81 -5.53 -15.14 5.82
N SER A 82 -6.58 -14.34 6.00
CA SER A 82 -7.73 -14.70 6.80
C SER A 82 -8.95 -13.83 6.47
N SER A 83 -10.13 -14.33 6.77
CA SER A 83 -11.39 -13.58 6.68
C SER A 83 -11.64 -12.70 7.91
N ALA A 84 -10.95 -12.97 9.01
CA ALA A 84 -10.95 -12.18 10.23
C ALA A 84 -9.52 -11.89 10.64
N TRP A 85 -9.26 -10.70 11.19
CA TRP A 85 -7.90 -10.34 11.57
C TRP A 85 -7.80 -9.54 12.84
N LYS A 86 -6.72 -9.82 13.54
CA LYS A 86 -6.19 -9.06 14.65
C LYS A 86 -4.67 -9.13 14.51
N ILE A 87 -4.09 -8.18 13.82
CA ILE A 87 -2.67 -8.21 13.49
C ILE A 87 -1.84 -7.55 14.58
N GLY A 88 -0.69 -8.14 14.86
CA GLY A 88 0.35 -7.55 15.69
C GLY A 88 1.21 -6.55 14.90
N ALA A 89 2.31 -6.13 15.50
CA ALA A 89 3.27 -5.27 14.84
C ALA A 89 3.82 -5.92 13.56
N VAL A 90 3.89 -5.16 12.49
CA VAL A 90 4.41 -5.63 11.21
C VAL A 90 5.91 -5.37 11.14
N ALA A 91 6.71 -6.43 11.02
CA ALA A 91 8.13 -6.35 10.75
C ALA A 91 8.37 -6.35 9.25
N ILE A 92 9.10 -5.36 8.77
CA ILE A 92 9.38 -5.15 7.36
C ILE A 92 10.86 -5.36 7.12
N SER A 93 11.20 -6.26 6.19
CA SER A 93 12.59 -6.57 5.83
C SER A 93 12.77 -6.53 4.33
N ILE A 94 13.71 -5.76 3.84
CA ILE A 94 14.09 -5.78 2.43
C ILE A 94 14.97 -7.01 2.21
N LEU A 95 14.50 -7.93 1.36
CA LEU A 95 15.24 -9.16 1.03
C LEU A 95 16.30 -8.91 -0.03
N ARG A 96 15.93 -8.21 -1.10
CA ARG A 96 16.82 -7.92 -2.22
C ARG A 96 16.24 -6.82 -3.08
N ARG A 97 17.14 -6.20 -3.84
CA ARG A 97 16.81 -5.29 -4.93
C ARG A 97 17.34 -5.87 -6.23
N GLN A 98 16.50 -5.91 -7.26
CA GLN A 98 16.87 -6.45 -8.54
C GLN A 98 16.23 -5.61 -9.64
N TYR A 99 17.06 -4.85 -10.37
CA TYR A 99 16.62 -3.90 -11.40
C TYR A 99 15.65 -2.85 -10.80
N ASP A 100 14.46 -2.76 -11.35
CA ASP A 100 13.38 -1.87 -10.91
C ASP A 100 12.50 -2.45 -9.79
N LYS A 101 12.79 -3.69 -9.37
CA LYS A 101 12.01 -4.43 -8.35
C LYS A 101 12.72 -4.46 -7.01
N THR A 102 11.93 -4.34 -5.96
CA THR A 102 12.38 -4.58 -4.59
C THR A 102 11.49 -5.64 -3.96
N TYR A 103 12.12 -6.63 -3.36
CA TYR A 103 11.46 -7.74 -2.68
C TYR A 103 11.49 -7.49 -1.18
N VAL A 104 10.32 -7.42 -0.57
CA VAL A 104 10.16 -7.04 0.84
C VAL A 104 9.32 -8.07 1.55
N THR A 105 9.79 -8.56 2.69
CA THR A 105 8.98 -9.42 3.55
C THR A 105 8.25 -8.56 4.58
N ALA A 106 6.95 -8.77 4.70
CA ALA A 106 6.13 -8.30 5.81
C ALA A 106 5.78 -9.50 6.68
N ALA A 107 6.18 -9.48 7.93
CA ALA A 107 5.94 -10.55 8.90
C ALA A 107 5.19 -9.99 10.09
N PHE A 108 4.14 -10.68 10.49
CA PHE A 108 3.28 -10.31 11.61
C PHE A 108 2.55 -11.52 12.16
N THR A 109 1.89 -11.36 13.27
CA THR A 109 0.92 -12.36 13.74
C THR A 109 -0.49 -11.90 13.39
N ASN A 110 -1.33 -12.85 13.03
CA ASN A 110 -2.76 -12.62 12.86
C ASN A 110 -3.51 -13.60 13.76
N ASN A 111 -4.21 -13.07 14.76
CA ASN A 111 -4.86 -13.89 15.81
C ASN A 111 -3.89 -14.91 16.42
N GLY A 112 -2.65 -14.51 16.68
CA GLY A 112 -1.60 -15.34 17.24
C GLY A 112 -0.89 -16.28 16.26
N ARG A 113 -1.31 -16.35 15.00
CA ARG A 113 -0.67 -17.15 13.96
C ARG A 113 0.35 -16.33 13.20
N ALA A 114 1.53 -16.88 12.98
CA ALA A 114 2.57 -16.23 12.19
C ALA A 114 2.18 -16.16 10.72
N VAL A 115 2.27 -14.97 10.14
CA VAL A 115 2.07 -14.71 8.71
C VAL A 115 3.33 -14.01 8.17
N ALA A 116 3.82 -14.47 7.04
CA ALA A 116 4.89 -13.82 6.32
C ALA A 116 4.53 -13.77 4.84
N LEU A 117 4.54 -12.58 4.27
CA LEU A 117 4.24 -12.34 2.86
C LEU A 117 5.42 -11.64 2.21
N ASN A 118 5.74 -12.04 1.00
CA ASN A 118 6.78 -11.42 0.19
C ASN A 118 6.12 -10.48 -0.84
N PHE A 119 6.35 -9.21 -0.67
CA PHE A 119 5.88 -8.17 -1.58
C PHE A 119 6.90 -7.96 -2.68
N ILE A 120 6.45 -7.91 -3.92
CA ILE A 120 7.23 -7.49 -5.07
C ILE A 120 6.79 -6.07 -5.39
N LEU A 121 7.68 -5.12 -5.17
CA LEU A 121 7.41 -3.70 -5.34
C LEU A 121 8.18 -3.14 -6.52
N VAL A 122 7.57 -2.21 -7.23
CA VAL A 122 8.21 -1.48 -8.31
C VAL A 122 8.10 0.02 -8.04
N ASN A 123 9.14 0.76 -8.42
CA ASN A 123 9.12 2.21 -8.36
C ASN A 123 8.49 2.72 -9.66
N GLY A 124 7.21 3.02 -9.59
CA GLY A 124 6.45 3.52 -10.70
C GLY A 124 6.60 5.04 -10.87
N ARG A 125 5.86 5.58 -11.81
CA ARG A 125 5.88 7.01 -12.14
C ARG A 125 5.60 7.91 -10.95
N ASP A 126 4.65 7.52 -10.10
CA ASP A 126 4.17 8.33 -8.99
C ASP A 126 4.66 7.82 -7.63
N GLY A 127 5.56 6.85 -7.61
CA GLY A 127 6.11 6.25 -6.41
C GLY A 127 6.08 4.73 -6.40
N TRP A 128 6.36 4.14 -5.26
CA TRP A 128 6.38 2.70 -5.10
C TRP A 128 4.97 2.12 -5.11
N VAL A 129 4.79 1.03 -5.84
CA VAL A 129 3.52 0.29 -5.94
C VAL A 129 3.76 -1.21 -5.87
N ILE A 130 2.71 -1.95 -5.54
CA ILE A 130 2.73 -3.41 -5.45
C ILE A 130 2.56 -3.99 -6.85
N SER A 131 3.51 -4.81 -7.28
CA SER A 131 3.43 -5.60 -8.49
C SER A 131 2.84 -6.99 -8.24
N ASP A 132 3.19 -7.60 -7.12
CA ASP A 132 2.61 -8.87 -6.66
C ASP A 132 2.86 -9.06 -5.17
N VAL A 133 2.17 -10.01 -4.58
CA VAL A 133 2.40 -10.47 -3.21
C VAL A 133 2.41 -11.99 -3.22
N GLU A 134 3.41 -12.59 -2.61
CA GLU A 134 3.54 -14.04 -2.54
C GLU A 134 3.32 -14.54 -1.12
N SER A 135 2.45 -15.53 -0.99
CA SER A 135 2.33 -16.38 0.19
C SER A 135 3.10 -17.69 -0.05
N PRO A 136 3.24 -18.59 0.96
CA PRO A 136 3.92 -19.86 0.75
C PRO A 136 3.35 -20.74 -0.38
N HIS A 137 2.07 -20.58 -0.70
CA HIS A 137 1.37 -21.48 -1.63
C HIS A 137 0.71 -20.77 -2.82
N ASP A 138 0.67 -19.44 -2.82
CA ASP A 138 -0.08 -18.69 -3.83
C ASP A 138 0.53 -17.30 -4.04
N SER A 139 0.02 -16.58 -5.03
CA SER A 139 0.32 -15.17 -5.23
C SER A 139 -0.97 -14.37 -5.32
N LEU A 140 -0.89 -13.08 -5.04
CA LEU A 140 -2.04 -12.19 -5.14
C LEU A 140 -2.63 -12.21 -6.56
N ARG A 141 -1.78 -12.23 -7.59
CA ARG A 141 -2.23 -12.29 -8.98
C ARG A 141 -3.04 -13.55 -9.28
N MET A 142 -2.56 -14.70 -8.83
CA MET A 142 -3.27 -15.97 -8.99
C MET A 142 -4.57 -16.00 -8.20
N PHE A 143 -4.53 -15.53 -6.96
CA PHE A 143 -5.71 -15.41 -6.10
C PHE A 143 -6.79 -14.52 -6.74
N LEU A 144 -6.41 -13.35 -7.20
CA LEU A 144 -7.35 -12.42 -7.84
C LEU A 144 -7.91 -12.94 -9.16
N ALA A 145 -7.13 -13.75 -9.88
CA ALA A 145 -7.61 -14.39 -11.11
C ALA A 145 -8.75 -15.39 -10.85
N GLN A 146 -8.79 -15.99 -9.67
CA GLN A 146 -9.84 -16.93 -9.26
C GLN A 146 -11.12 -16.23 -8.77
N TYR A 147 -11.00 -15.05 -8.17
CA TYR A 147 -12.09 -14.36 -7.46
C TYR A 147 -12.47 -13.02 -8.08
N ARG A 148 -12.41 -12.93 -9.38
CA ARG A 148 -12.88 -11.76 -10.14
C ARG A 148 -14.06 -12.09 -11.02
N ASN A 149 -14.84 -11.08 -11.36
CA ASN A 149 -15.87 -11.16 -12.39
C ASN A 149 -15.27 -11.07 -13.79
#